data_36d5c676edc5775bb35d544624a9018f
#
_entry.id   36d5c676edc5775bb35d544624a9018f
#
_cell.length_a   1.000
_cell.length_b   1.000
_cell.length_c   1.000
_cell.angle_alpha   90.00
_cell.angle_beta   90.00
_cell.angle_gamma   90.00
#
_symmetry.space_group_name_H-M   'P 1'
#
loop_
_entity.id
_entity.type
_entity.pdbx_description
1 polymer ?
#
loop_
_entity_poly.entity_id
_entity_poly.type
_entity_poly.pdbx_seq_one_letter_code
_entity_poly.pdbx_strand_id
1 'polypeptide(L)'
;MPNLSKVFEKYIYKKLAIYFENIFSKHQCGFRKGLNAQHCLIRLIEKWRECIDQGLEFGSLLTDLSKAFDCLPHDLLIAKLKAYGVDISALRLIYDYLTNRKQRTKIGNEYSRWRDILYGVPQGSILGPLLFNIFICDLFFITNDFEMANYADDTTPYVYGIDITSVIDSLEKAGDLVFDWFKNNQMKGNEGKCHIVLSTHENVHVNIGTSQIKNSHSEKLLGIKIDSDLNFEEHISSICKKASAKLNALARISPYIDEGKRRLIMNAFFNSQFNYCPLTWMFHSRKLNNKINRLHERCLRITYNDNLSTFEELLNKDNSVSIHNRNLRALAIELFKVYTKQGPDILQDVFPINNEARYNFRKKAHFTTRAIRTVRYGDNSLRHLGPKIWEQIPSDIKEAESVEVFKSRIKSWIPDNCPCRLCKTYIHNVGFI
;
A
#
# COMPACT_ATOMS: atom_id res chain seq x y z
N MET A 1 -14.74 23.07 8.54
CA MET A 1 -15.62 23.26 7.35
C MET A 1 -17.07 23.01 7.74
N PRO A 2 -18.00 23.93 7.41
CA PRO A 2 -19.45 23.70 7.62
C PRO A 2 -19.97 22.51 6.81
N ASN A 3 -21.01 21.83 7.28
CA ASN A 3 -21.53 20.64 6.58
C ASN A 3 -22.10 20.96 5.18
N LEU A 4 -22.71 22.15 5.01
CA LEU A 4 -23.21 22.60 3.71
C LEU A 4 -22.09 22.77 2.68
N SER A 5 -20.92 23.31 3.06
CA SER A 5 -19.78 23.42 2.13
C SER A 5 -19.30 22.06 1.64
N LYS A 6 -19.34 21.04 2.49
CA LYS A 6 -18.97 19.67 2.09
C LYS A 6 -19.92 19.08 1.04
N VAL A 7 -21.21 19.41 1.09
CA VAL A 7 -22.19 18.96 0.05
C VAL A 7 -21.81 19.59 -1.30
N PHE A 8 -21.52 20.88 -1.29
CA PHE A 8 -21.13 21.61 -2.51
C PHE A 8 -19.76 21.11 -3.03
N GLU A 9 -18.78 20.97 -2.16
CA GLU A 9 -17.47 20.38 -2.52
C GLU A 9 -17.62 19.00 -3.15
N LYS A 10 -18.53 18.15 -2.62
CA LYS A 10 -18.78 16.81 -3.16
C LYS A 10 -19.34 16.84 -4.59
N TYR A 11 -20.11 17.86 -4.93
CA TYR A 11 -20.61 18.04 -6.31
C TYR A 11 -19.47 18.38 -7.26
N ILE A 12 -18.63 19.37 -6.90
CA ILE A 12 -17.45 19.78 -7.68
C ILE A 12 -16.48 18.61 -7.81
N TYR A 13 -16.18 17.92 -6.68
CA TYR A 13 -15.33 16.74 -6.66
C TYR A 13 -15.73 15.69 -7.67
N LYS A 14 -17.03 15.35 -7.74
CA LYS A 14 -17.52 14.33 -8.68
C LYS A 14 -17.24 14.71 -10.14
N LYS A 15 -17.39 15.98 -10.50
CA LYS A 15 -17.14 16.45 -11.87
C LYS A 15 -15.66 16.43 -12.21
N LEU A 16 -14.83 16.99 -11.35
CA LEU A 16 -13.37 17.03 -11.53
C LEU A 16 -12.77 15.60 -11.50
N ALA A 17 -13.19 14.75 -10.57
CA ALA A 17 -12.65 13.40 -10.45
C ALA A 17 -12.90 12.56 -11.72
N ILE A 18 -14.09 12.67 -12.33
CA ILE A 18 -14.38 11.99 -13.61
C ILE A 18 -13.48 12.53 -14.73
N TYR A 19 -13.32 13.85 -14.79
CA TYR A 19 -12.50 14.49 -15.82
C TYR A 19 -11.02 14.09 -15.73
N PHE A 20 -10.47 14.12 -14.51
CA PHE A 20 -9.05 13.86 -14.27
C PHE A 20 -8.69 12.38 -14.20
N GLU A 21 -9.66 11.45 -14.08
CA GLU A 21 -9.36 10.02 -13.94
C GLU A 21 -8.53 9.48 -15.11
N ASN A 22 -8.78 9.98 -16.33
CA ASN A 22 -8.02 9.60 -17.53
C ASN A 22 -6.69 10.36 -17.71
N ILE A 23 -6.47 11.42 -16.90
CA ILE A 23 -5.24 12.24 -16.94
C ILE A 23 -4.23 11.75 -15.91
N PHE A 24 -4.72 11.27 -14.77
CA PHE A 24 -3.87 10.78 -13.71
C PHE A 24 -3.02 9.58 -14.14
N SER A 25 -1.74 9.63 -13.77
CA SER A 25 -0.87 8.46 -13.91
C SER A 25 -1.44 7.27 -13.13
N LYS A 26 -1.34 6.06 -13.67
CA LYS A 26 -1.68 4.81 -12.96
C LYS A 26 -0.84 4.60 -11.70
N HIS A 27 0.30 5.28 -11.60
CA HIS A 27 1.23 5.21 -10.47
C HIS A 27 0.90 6.18 -9.34
N GLN A 28 -0.05 7.07 -9.55
CA GLN A 28 -0.56 8.02 -8.56
C GLN A 28 -1.72 7.38 -7.81
N CYS A 29 -1.46 6.84 -6.62
CA CYS A 29 -2.41 6.00 -5.88
C CYS A 29 -3.19 6.74 -4.78
N GLY A 30 -2.67 7.85 -4.24
CA GLY A 30 -3.29 8.55 -3.13
C GLY A 30 -4.63 9.19 -3.49
N PHE A 31 -5.61 9.13 -2.59
CA PHE A 31 -6.91 9.80 -2.69
C PHE A 31 -7.76 9.49 -3.95
N ARG A 32 -7.43 8.44 -4.68
CA ARG A 32 -8.20 7.98 -5.85
C ARG A 32 -9.13 6.84 -5.49
N LYS A 33 -10.31 6.83 -6.10
CA LYS A 33 -11.32 5.78 -5.87
C LYS A 33 -10.79 4.42 -6.33
N GLY A 34 -10.97 3.40 -5.50
CA GLY A 34 -10.54 2.04 -5.81
C GLY A 34 -9.06 1.75 -5.53
N LEU A 35 -8.24 2.78 -5.31
CA LEU A 35 -6.83 2.66 -4.95
C LEU A 35 -6.62 2.80 -3.43
N ASN A 36 -5.56 2.18 -2.93
CA ASN A 36 -5.14 2.29 -1.53
C ASN A 36 -3.62 2.08 -1.41
N ALA A 37 -3.09 2.28 -0.20
CA ALA A 37 -1.66 2.12 0.07
C ALA A 37 -1.13 0.71 -0.26
N GLN A 38 -1.94 -0.33 -0.07
CA GLN A 38 -1.54 -1.71 -0.40
C GLN A 38 -1.30 -1.90 -1.90
N HIS A 39 -2.11 -1.31 -2.77
CA HIS A 39 -1.94 -1.41 -4.23
C HIS A 39 -0.63 -0.76 -4.68
N CYS A 40 -0.33 0.43 -4.15
CA CYS A 40 0.93 1.12 -4.39
C CYS A 40 2.13 0.28 -3.95
N LEU A 41 2.10 -0.24 -2.71
CA LEU A 41 3.16 -1.06 -2.14
C LEU A 41 3.32 -2.40 -2.87
N ILE A 42 2.24 -3.09 -3.23
CA ILE A 42 2.31 -4.36 -3.98
C ILE A 42 3.07 -4.14 -5.28
N ARG A 43 2.69 -3.13 -6.06
CA ARG A 43 3.35 -2.87 -7.33
C ARG A 43 4.83 -2.58 -7.16
N LEU A 44 5.18 -1.69 -6.23
CA LEU A 44 6.55 -1.29 -5.95
C LEU A 44 7.41 -2.47 -5.50
N ILE A 45 6.96 -3.23 -4.50
CA ILE A 45 7.69 -4.37 -3.93
C ILE A 45 7.82 -5.50 -4.95
N GLU A 46 6.76 -5.79 -5.70
CA GLU A 46 6.81 -6.84 -6.73
C GLU A 46 7.73 -6.45 -7.90
N LYS A 47 7.85 -5.14 -8.21
CA LYS A 47 8.84 -4.66 -9.19
C LYS A 47 10.27 -4.85 -8.67
N TRP A 48 10.55 -4.50 -7.41
CA TRP A 48 11.87 -4.71 -6.79
C TRP A 48 12.24 -6.20 -6.73
N ARG A 49 11.28 -7.07 -6.35
CA ARG A 49 11.48 -8.53 -6.39
C ARG A 49 11.79 -9.03 -7.80
N GLU A 50 11.10 -8.51 -8.81
CA GLU A 50 11.36 -8.85 -10.21
C GLU A 50 12.77 -8.47 -10.63
N CYS A 51 13.22 -7.26 -10.27
CA CYS A 51 14.58 -6.81 -10.59
C CYS A 51 15.63 -7.74 -9.98
N ILE A 52 15.54 -8.05 -8.70
CA ILE A 52 16.48 -8.96 -8.04
C ILE A 52 16.38 -10.38 -8.62
N ASP A 53 15.18 -10.86 -8.92
CA ASP A 53 14.99 -12.19 -9.54
C ASP A 53 15.67 -12.29 -10.91
N GLN A 54 15.74 -11.18 -11.62
CA GLN A 54 16.44 -11.08 -12.91
C GLN A 54 17.95 -10.87 -12.78
N GLY A 55 18.48 -10.70 -11.57
CA GLY A 55 19.90 -10.41 -11.32
C GLY A 55 20.25 -8.93 -11.47
N LEU A 56 19.26 -8.05 -11.36
CA LEU A 56 19.44 -6.60 -11.34
C LEU A 56 19.46 -6.07 -9.90
N GLU A 57 20.16 -4.95 -9.71
CA GLU A 57 20.13 -4.16 -8.50
C GLU A 57 19.04 -3.10 -8.58
N PHE A 58 18.48 -2.67 -7.44
CA PHE A 58 17.53 -1.56 -7.37
C PHE A 58 17.95 -0.50 -6.37
N GLY A 59 17.51 0.72 -6.63
CA GLY A 59 17.62 1.85 -5.72
C GLY A 59 16.32 2.66 -5.68
N SER A 60 16.00 3.18 -4.52
CA SER A 60 14.77 3.91 -4.28
C SER A 60 15.01 5.06 -3.32
N LEU A 61 14.51 6.24 -3.67
CA LEU A 61 14.54 7.45 -2.85
C LEU A 61 13.14 7.72 -2.29
N LEU A 62 13.00 7.68 -0.98
CA LEU A 62 11.78 8.06 -0.27
C LEU A 62 11.84 9.55 0.03
N THR A 63 11.06 10.36 -0.69
CA THR A 63 11.07 11.82 -0.51
C THR A 63 10.09 12.26 0.57
N ASP A 64 10.39 13.36 1.26
CA ASP A 64 9.51 14.03 2.23
C ASP A 64 9.21 15.46 1.78
N LEU A 65 7.93 15.81 1.72
CA LEU A 65 7.48 17.15 1.43
C LEU A 65 7.05 17.87 2.72
N SER A 66 7.66 19.01 2.99
CA SER A 66 7.30 19.82 4.17
C SER A 66 5.93 20.46 3.99
N LYS A 67 4.93 20.02 4.78
CA LYS A 67 3.56 20.60 4.79
C LYS A 67 2.93 20.68 3.39
N ALA A 68 3.02 19.61 2.61
CA ALA A 68 2.61 19.57 1.21
C ALA A 68 1.23 20.19 0.93
N PHE A 69 0.22 19.86 1.74
CA PHE A 69 -1.14 20.41 1.61
C PHE A 69 -1.28 21.89 2.02
N ASP A 70 -0.41 22.38 2.90
CA ASP A 70 -0.47 23.76 3.40
C ASP A 70 0.33 24.73 2.54
N CYS A 71 1.23 24.22 1.69
CA CYS A 71 2.14 25.04 0.88
C CYS A 71 1.77 25.10 -0.61
N LEU A 72 0.66 24.53 -1.03
CA LEU A 72 0.25 24.49 -2.43
C LEU A 72 -0.08 25.88 -2.95
N PRO A 73 0.63 26.41 -4.00
CA PRO A 73 0.41 27.77 -4.53
C PRO A 73 -0.89 27.85 -5.32
N HIS A 74 -1.80 28.77 -4.94
CA HIS A 74 -3.12 28.89 -5.57
C HIS A 74 -3.03 29.28 -7.04
N ASP A 75 -2.22 30.28 -7.37
CA ASP A 75 -2.08 30.78 -8.74
C ASP A 75 -1.52 29.70 -9.68
N LEU A 76 -0.53 28.95 -9.20
CA LEU A 76 0.06 27.86 -9.98
C LEU A 76 -0.92 26.70 -10.16
N LEU A 77 -1.71 26.35 -9.13
CA LEU A 77 -2.77 25.35 -9.26
C LEU A 77 -3.81 25.76 -10.30
N ILE A 78 -4.24 27.04 -10.29
CA ILE A 78 -5.20 27.56 -11.29
C ILE A 78 -4.59 27.53 -12.70
N ALA A 79 -3.31 27.89 -12.83
CA ALA A 79 -2.61 27.80 -14.12
C ALA A 79 -2.54 26.37 -14.65
N LYS A 80 -2.24 25.39 -13.78
CA LYS A 80 -2.25 23.95 -14.15
C LYS A 80 -3.65 23.46 -14.53
N LEU A 81 -4.68 23.80 -13.76
CA LEU A 81 -6.07 23.47 -14.08
C LEU A 81 -6.47 24.04 -15.47
N LYS A 82 -6.07 25.28 -15.77
CA LYS A 82 -6.28 25.90 -17.08
C LYS A 82 -5.54 25.13 -18.18
N ALA A 83 -4.29 24.76 -17.97
CA ALA A 83 -3.49 23.98 -18.92
C ALA A 83 -4.10 22.60 -19.20
N TYR A 84 -4.73 21.99 -18.21
CA TYR A 84 -5.48 20.74 -18.35
C TYR A 84 -6.87 20.94 -19.00
N GLY A 85 -7.25 22.16 -19.43
CA GLY A 85 -8.48 22.43 -20.16
C GLY A 85 -9.74 22.66 -19.30
N VAL A 86 -9.57 22.99 -18.02
CA VAL A 86 -10.71 23.34 -17.15
C VAL A 86 -11.28 24.71 -17.57
N ASP A 87 -12.59 24.78 -17.73
CA ASP A 87 -13.30 25.99 -18.17
C ASP A 87 -13.13 27.19 -17.23
N ILE A 88 -13.18 28.41 -17.79
CA ILE A 88 -12.94 29.65 -17.06
C ILE A 88 -13.93 29.84 -15.90
N SER A 89 -15.18 29.45 -16.06
CA SER A 89 -16.19 29.57 -14.99
C SER A 89 -15.89 28.63 -13.82
N ALA A 90 -15.42 27.41 -14.12
CA ALA A 90 -14.96 26.46 -13.10
C ALA A 90 -13.66 26.93 -12.43
N LEU A 91 -12.72 27.53 -13.18
CA LEU A 91 -11.49 28.11 -12.62
C LEU A 91 -11.79 29.23 -11.62
N ARG A 92 -12.72 30.14 -11.96
CA ARG A 92 -13.16 31.23 -11.05
C ARG A 92 -13.74 30.66 -9.75
N LEU A 93 -14.60 29.64 -9.88
CA LEU A 93 -15.21 28.96 -8.72
C LEU A 93 -14.17 28.31 -7.81
N ILE A 94 -13.16 27.65 -8.38
CA ILE A 94 -12.07 27.03 -7.61
C ILE A 94 -11.18 28.11 -6.99
N TYR A 95 -10.91 29.19 -7.71
CA TYR A 95 -10.14 30.32 -7.20
C TYR A 95 -10.84 30.98 -6.00
N ASP A 96 -12.14 31.27 -6.09
CA ASP A 96 -12.93 31.81 -4.96
C ASP A 96 -12.98 30.85 -3.78
N TYR A 97 -13.02 29.55 -4.04
CA TYR A 97 -12.97 28.53 -2.99
C TYR A 97 -11.64 28.54 -2.22
N LEU A 98 -10.52 28.80 -2.88
CA LEU A 98 -9.19 28.80 -2.28
C LEU A 98 -8.83 30.14 -1.62
N THR A 99 -9.26 31.27 -2.19
CA THR A 99 -8.91 32.61 -1.76
C THR A 99 -9.86 33.21 -0.72
N ASN A 100 -9.56 34.42 -0.24
CA ASN A 100 -10.36 35.17 0.74
C ASN A 100 -10.58 34.43 2.07
N ARG A 101 -9.68 33.52 2.43
CA ARG A 101 -9.73 32.73 3.65
C ARG A 101 -8.80 33.31 4.70
N LYS A 102 -9.27 33.31 5.96
CA LYS A 102 -8.49 33.78 7.10
C LYS A 102 -8.44 32.76 8.20
N GLN A 103 -7.35 32.72 8.91
CA GLN A 103 -7.16 31.86 10.07
C GLN A 103 -6.67 32.62 11.28
N ARG A 104 -6.99 32.11 12.46
CA ARG A 104 -6.41 32.53 13.73
C ARG A 104 -6.24 31.35 14.66
N THR A 105 -5.27 31.42 15.54
CA THR A 105 -5.03 30.41 16.57
C THR A 105 -5.78 30.77 17.84
N LYS A 106 -6.40 29.77 18.49
CA LYS A 106 -7.01 29.88 19.81
C LYS A 106 -6.23 29.01 20.79
N ILE A 107 -5.81 29.60 21.93
CA ILE A 107 -5.17 28.90 23.05
C ILE A 107 -5.93 29.29 24.32
N GLY A 108 -6.63 28.36 24.92
CA GLY A 108 -7.54 28.66 26.03
C GLY A 108 -8.63 29.64 25.59
N ASN A 109 -8.70 30.80 26.21
CA ASN A 109 -9.64 31.88 25.87
C ASN A 109 -9.03 32.99 25.00
N GLU A 110 -7.72 32.91 24.71
CA GLU A 110 -7.00 33.91 23.91
C GLU A 110 -7.03 33.57 22.43
N TYR A 111 -7.03 34.63 21.59
CA TYR A 111 -7.03 34.52 20.13
C TYR A 111 -5.89 35.31 19.54
N SER A 112 -5.18 34.74 18.57
CA SER A 112 -4.26 35.50 17.73
C SER A 112 -5.02 36.48 16.81
N ARG A 113 -4.30 37.40 16.19
CA ARG A 113 -4.83 38.21 15.09
C ARG A 113 -5.19 37.32 13.90
N TRP A 114 -6.20 37.71 13.13
CA TRP A 114 -6.54 37.08 11.86
C TRP A 114 -5.39 37.25 10.86
N ARG A 115 -5.06 36.17 10.15
CA ARG A 115 -4.11 36.19 9.04
C ARG A 115 -4.75 35.58 7.80
N ASP A 116 -4.43 36.14 6.62
CA ASP A 116 -4.88 35.60 5.35
C ASP A 116 -4.15 34.25 5.04
N ILE A 117 -4.87 33.33 4.39
CA ILE A 117 -4.33 32.09 3.89
C ILE A 117 -4.05 32.30 2.41
N LEU A 118 -2.77 32.32 2.03
CA LEU A 118 -2.30 32.60 0.67
C LEU A 118 -1.92 31.32 -0.08
N TYR A 119 -1.76 30.21 0.63
CA TYR A 119 -1.30 28.93 0.12
C TYR A 119 -2.10 27.79 0.73
N GLY A 120 -2.03 26.64 0.06
CA GLY A 120 -2.56 25.39 0.58
C GLY A 120 -4.04 25.18 0.31
N VAL A 121 -4.48 23.95 0.59
CA VAL A 121 -5.88 23.55 0.48
C VAL A 121 -6.48 23.37 1.88
N PRO A 122 -7.78 23.64 2.06
CA PRO A 122 -8.40 23.56 3.39
C PRO A 122 -8.32 22.15 3.96
N GLN A 123 -7.69 21.98 5.12
CA GLN A 123 -7.64 20.71 5.81
C GLN A 123 -9.03 20.21 6.19
N GLY A 124 -9.31 18.92 5.94
CA GLY A 124 -10.62 18.30 6.15
C GLY A 124 -11.67 18.64 5.07
N SER A 125 -11.27 19.26 3.95
CA SER A 125 -12.11 19.44 2.76
C SER A 125 -12.21 18.17 1.93
N ILE A 126 -13.23 18.06 1.09
CA ILE A 126 -13.40 16.98 0.11
C ILE A 126 -12.57 17.26 -1.15
N LEU A 127 -12.46 18.53 -1.53
CA LEU A 127 -11.72 18.95 -2.73
C LEU A 127 -10.19 18.94 -2.54
N GLY A 128 -9.71 19.26 -1.34
CA GLY A 128 -8.28 19.42 -1.08
C GLY A 128 -7.41 18.28 -1.59
N PRO A 129 -7.69 17.03 -1.25
CA PRO A 129 -6.94 15.87 -1.75
C PRO A 129 -6.94 15.73 -3.27
N LEU A 130 -8.07 16.03 -3.93
CA LEU A 130 -8.17 15.97 -5.39
C LEU A 130 -7.35 17.10 -6.03
N LEU A 131 -7.44 18.32 -5.51
CA LEU A 131 -6.68 19.46 -6.02
C LEU A 131 -5.17 19.24 -5.85
N PHE A 132 -4.75 18.62 -4.75
CA PHE A 132 -3.37 18.22 -4.56
C PHE A 132 -2.93 17.18 -5.60
N ASN A 133 -3.74 16.16 -5.86
CA ASN A 133 -3.45 15.16 -6.89
C ASN A 133 -3.34 15.79 -8.29
N ILE A 134 -4.21 16.74 -8.62
CA ILE A 134 -4.15 17.48 -9.88
C ILE A 134 -2.86 18.30 -9.96
N PHE A 135 -2.48 18.94 -8.85
CA PHE A 135 -1.28 19.77 -8.79
C PHE A 135 0.00 18.98 -9.07
N ILE A 136 0.12 17.74 -8.50
CA ILE A 136 1.31 16.90 -8.68
C ILE A 136 1.26 16.02 -9.93
N CYS A 137 0.19 16.08 -10.72
CA CYS A 137 -0.01 15.15 -11.85
C CYS A 137 1.12 15.27 -12.90
N ASP A 138 1.62 16.46 -13.17
CA ASP A 138 2.70 16.69 -14.14
C ASP A 138 4.09 16.28 -13.65
N LEU A 139 4.25 15.96 -12.38
CA LEU A 139 5.46 15.31 -11.87
C LEU A 139 5.74 13.99 -12.61
N PHE A 140 4.70 13.30 -13.06
CA PHE A 140 4.86 12.05 -13.81
C PHE A 140 5.31 12.24 -15.26
N PHE A 141 5.36 13.47 -15.77
CA PHE A 141 5.86 13.75 -17.12
C PHE A 141 7.38 13.82 -17.22
N ILE A 142 8.08 13.93 -16.08
CA ILE A 142 9.55 13.93 -16.03
C ILE A 142 10.17 12.53 -15.93
N THR A 143 9.34 11.47 -15.86
CA THR A 143 9.80 10.09 -15.62
C THR A 143 10.20 9.37 -16.91
N ASN A 144 11.21 9.86 -17.64
CA ASN A 144 11.69 9.20 -18.86
C ASN A 144 12.66 8.04 -18.55
N ASP A 145 13.57 8.25 -17.58
CA ASP A 145 14.67 7.34 -17.28
C ASP A 145 14.55 6.63 -15.91
N PHE A 146 13.45 6.85 -15.20
CA PHE A 146 13.17 6.21 -13.90
C PHE A 146 11.68 5.94 -13.72
N GLU A 147 11.35 5.04 -12.82
CA GLU A 147 9.97 4.78 -12.43
C GLU A 147 9.63 5.50 -11.12
N MET A 148 8.35 5.75 -10.88
CA MET A 148 7.90 6.43 -9.67
C MET A 148 6.65 5.78 -9.10
N ALA A 149 6.61 5.62 -7.78
CA ALA A 149 5.41 5.30 -7.02
C ALA A 149 5.02 6.54 -6.19
N ASN A 150 3.72 6.85 -6.15
CA ASN A 150 3.24 7.99 -5.37
C ASN A 150 1.97 7.62 -4.61
N TYR A 151 1.93 8.04 -3.36
CA TYR A 151 0.74 7.97 -2.52
C TYR A 151 0.57 9.28 -1.75
N ALA A 152 -0.30 10.15 -2.21
CA ALA A 152 -0.46 11.50 -1.71
C ALA A 152 0.85 12.32 -1.85
N ASP A 153 1.39 12.80 -0.74
CA ASP A 153 2.67 13.52 -0.67
C ASP A 153 3.90 12.60 -0.65
N ASP A 154 3.74 11.34 -0.30
CA ASP A 154 4.82 10.35 -0.35
C ASP A 154 5.14 10.00 -1.82
N THR A 155 6.27 10.50 -2.31
CA THR A 155 6.77 10.24 -3.67
C THR A 155 8.04 9.41 -3.58
N THR A 156 8.08 8.33 -4.36
CA THR A 156 9.17 7.35 -4.33
C THR A 156 9.67 7.08 -5.74
N PRO A 157 10.62 7.87 -6.26
CA PRO A 157 11.35 7.52 -7.47
C PRO A 157 12.22 6.29 -7.20
N TYR A 158 12.30 5.39 -8.18
CA TYR A 158 13.14 4.21 -8.11
C TYR A 158 13.72 3.84 -9.47
N VAL A 159 14.88 3.25 -9.42
CA VAL A 159 15.69 2.85 -10.57
C VAL A 159 16.18 1.42 -10.39
N TYR A 160 16.63 0.81 -11.46
CA TYR A 160 17.26 -0.50 -11.45
C TYR A 160 18.34 -0.57 -12.54
N GLY A 161 19.36 -1.40 -12.30
CA GLY A 161 20.51 -1.52 -13.18
C GLY A 161 21.27 -2.83 -12.97
N ILE A 162 22.31 -3.05 -13.76
CA ILE A 162 23.12 -4.28 -13.73
C ILE A 162 24.01 -4.31 -12.48
N ASP A 163 24.46 -3.16 -12.03
CA ASP A 163 25.34 -2.98 -10.89
C ASP A 163 24.93 -1.81 -10.02
N ILE A 164 25.40 -1.80 -8.78
CA ILE A 164 25.01 -0.81 -7.77
C ILE A 164 25.49 0.60 -8.10
N THR A 165 26.63 0.74 -8.78
CA THR A 165 27.20 2.04 -9.15
C THR A 165 26.29 2.74 -10.18
N SER A 166 25.88 2.03 -11.22
CA SER A 166 24.93 2.56 -12.21
C SER A 166 23.56 2.89 -11.61
N VAL A 167 23.13 2.12 -10.60
CA VAL A 167 21.90 2.39 -9.85
C VAL A 167 22.02 3.69 -9.04
N ILE A 168 23.16 3.92 -8.37
CA ILE A 168 23.42 5.14 -7.61
C ILE A 168 23.40 6.36 -8.53
N ASP A 169 24.15 6.33 -9.63
CA ASP A 169 24.21 7.42 -10.60
C ASP A 169 22.82 7.77 -11.17
N SER A 170 22.03 6.74 -11.46
CA SER A 170 20.67 6.92 -11.98
C SER A 170 19.72 7.45 -10.90
N LEU A 171 19.89 7.04 -9.63
CA LEU A 171 19.07 7.49 -8.52
C LEU A 171 19.36 8.95 -8.16
N GLU A 172 20.63 9.38 -8.22
CA GLU A 172 21.05 10.78 -8.06
C GLU A 172 20.36 11.66 -9.09
N LYS A 173 20.43 11.29 -10.36
CA LYS A 173 19.77 12.02 -11.45
C LYS A 173 18.24 12.08 -11.26
N ALA A 174 17.63 10.96 -10.92
CA ALA A 174 16.18 10.90 -10.66
C ALA A 174 15.78 11.78 -9.47
N GLY A 175 16.56 11.78 -8.40
CA GLY A 175 16.38 12.63 -7.24
C GLY A 175 16.47 14.10 -7.59
N ASP A 176 17.52 14.52 -8.31
CA ASP A 176 17.70 15.91 -8.72
C ASP A 176 16.53 16.40 -9.59
N LEU A 177 16.07 15.60 -10.55
CA LEU A 177 14.90 15.94 -11.38
C LEU A 177 13.63 16.14 -10.52
N VAL A 178 13.40 15.27 -9.55
CA VAL A 178 12.24 15.38 -8.65
C VAL A 178 12.35 16.61 -7.76
N PHE A 179 13.54 16.93 -7.20
CA PHE A 179 13.73 18.10 -6.37
C PHE A 179 13.68 19.39 -7.18
N ASP A 180 14.17 19.41 -8.42
CA ASP A 180 14.02 20.54 -9.35
C ASP A 180 12.54 20.78 -9.67
N TRP A 181 11.76 19.70 -9.88
CA TRP A 181 10.31 19.84 -10.05
C TRP A 181 9.66 20.44 -8.80
N PHE A 182 10.02 19.97 -7.58
CA PHE A 182 9.50 20.56 -6.34
C PHE A 182 9.82 22.05 -6.26
N LYS A 183 11.06 22.44 -6.52
CA LYS A 183 11.50 23.83 -6.50
C LYS A 183 10.74 24.68 -7.52
N ASN A 184 10.62 24.23 -8.76
CA ASN A 184 9.92 24.93 -9.84
C ASN A 184 8.42 25.07 -9.55
N ASN A 185 7.84 24.14 -8.79
CA ASN A 185 6.45 24.16 -8.36
C ASN A 185 6.25 24.81 -6.96
N GLN A 186 7.26 25.52 -6.45
CA GLN A 186 7.22 26.21 -5.16
C GLN A 186 6.90 25.28 -3.97
N MET A 187 7.18 23.98 -4.11
CA MET A 187 7.04 22.99 -3.04
C MET A 187 8.38 22.84 -2.31
N LYS A 188 8.31 22.69 -0.99
CA LYS A 188 9.53 22.53 -0.19
C LYS A 188 9.81 21.06 0.06
N GLY A 189 10.68 20.46 -0.75
CA GLY A 189 11.29 19.17 -0.46
C GLY A 189 12.19 19.26 0.78
N ASN A 190 12.26 18.20 1.57
CA ASN A 190 13.10 18.15 2.76
C ASN A 190 14.16 17.04 2.56
N GLU A 191 15.29 17.43 1.94
CA GLU A 191 16.40 16.52 1.67
C GLU A 191 16.88 15.78 2.94
N GLY A 192 16.95 16.48 4.09
CA GLY A 192 17.40 15.92 5.35
C GLY A 192 16.46 14.89 5.98
N LYS A 193 15.25 14.71 5.44
CA LYS A 193 14.29 13.67 5.83
C LYS A 193 14.08 12.61 4.75
N CYS A 194 14.80 12.71 3.65
CA CYS A 194 14.77 11.68 2.64
C CYS A 194 15.52 10.44 3.11
N HIS A 195 15.05 9.28 2.69
CA HIS A 195 15.65 8.00 2.99
C HIS A 195 15.93 7.24 1.71
N ILE A 196 16.97 6.42 1.71
CA ILE A 196 17.38 5.64 0.55
C ILE A 196 17.39 4.16 0.93
N VAL A 197 16.77 3.35 0.10
CA VAL A 197 16.82 1.89 0.16
C VAL A 197 17.49 1.38 -1.12
N LEU A 198 18.57 0.63 -0.95
CA LEU A 198 19.30 -0.04 -2.02
C LEU A 198 19.28 -1.55 -1.79
N SER A 199 19.40 -2.32 -2.86
CA SER A 199 19.53 -3.79 -2.80
C SER A 199 20.87 -4.29 -2.26
N THR A 200 21.79 -3.38 -1.92
CA THR A 200 23.09 -3.70 -1.34
C THR A 200 23.09 -3.64 0.18
N HIS A 201 23.98 -4.42 0.81
CA HIS A 201 24.27 -4.35 2.24
C HIS A 201 25.43 -3.43 2.59
N GLU A 202 26.14 -2.93 1.58
CA GLU A 202 27.24 -1.99 1.77
C GLU A 202 26.71 -0.63 2.22
N ASN A 203 27.51 0.06 3.06
CA ASN A 203 27.22 1.43 3.42
C ASN A 203 27.63 2.36 2.29
N VAL A 204 26.64 2.89 1.62
CA VAL A 204 26.82 3.77 0.45
C VAL A 204 26.19 5.12 0.72
N HIS A 205 26.72 6.16 0.13
CA HIS A 205 26.17 7.49 0.15
C HIS A 205 25.69 7.87 -1.26
N VAL A 206 24.54 8.51 -1.33
CA VAL A 206 23.91 9.01 -2.56
C VAL A 206 23.73 10.51 -2.42
N ASN A 207 24.13 11.27 -3.43
CA ASN A 207 24.02 12.73 -3.39
C ASN A 207 22.70 13.16 -4.03
N ILE A 208 21.89 13.91 -3.30
CA ILE A 208 20.63 14.47 -3.81
C ILE A 208 20.65 15.98 -3.54
N GLY A 209 20.70 16.77 -4.61
CA GLY A 209 20.86 18.21 -4.49
C GLY A 209 22.15 18.56 -3.75
N THR A 210 22.03 19.21 -2.59
CA THR A 210 23.15 19.59 -1.72
C THR A 210 23.42 18.60 -0.59
N SER A 211 22.59 17.59 -0.45
CA SER A 211 22.62 16.67 0.68
C SER A 211 23.21 15.30 0.30
N GLN A 212 24.08 14.77 1.16
CA GLN A 212 24.59 13.42 1.06
C GLN A 212 23.79 12.51 2.00
N ILE A 213 23.06 11.55 1.43
CA ILE A 213 22.16 10.65 2.16
C ILE A 213 22.78 9.26 2.19
N LYS A 214 22.95 8.71 3.40
CA LYS A 214 23.39 7.34 3.59
C LYS A 214 22.22 6.39 3.36
N ASN A 215 22.47 5.28 2.66
CA ASN A 215 21.44 4.24 2.52
C ASN A 215 21.11 3.60 3.88
N SER A 216 19.88 3.18 4.01
CA SER A 216 19.38 2.47 5.19
C SER A 216 19.06 1.03 4.82
N HIS A 217 19.37 0.11 5.71
CA HIS A 217 19.00 -1.30 5.53
C HIS A 217 17.50 -1.54 5.64
N SER A 218 16.77 -0.73 6.39
CA SER A 218 15.32 -0.85 6.58
C SER A 218 14.69 0.53 6.76
N GLU A 219 13.69 0.83 5.94
CA GLU A 219 12.97 2.10 5.98
C GLU A 219 11.47 1.91 6.05
N LYS A 220 10.78 2.93 6.55
CA LYS A 220 9.33 2.91 6.66
C LYS A 220 8.69 3.65 5.47
N LEU A 221 7.97 2.92 4.62
CA LEU A 221 7.18 3.46 3.53
C LEU A 221 5.70 3.13 3.73
N LEU A 222 4.84 4.12 3.69
CA LEU A 222 3.38 3.96 3.87
C LEU A 222 3.01 3.08 5.06
N GLY A 223 3.75 3.21 6.17
CA GLY A 223 3.48 2.45 7.40
C GLY A 223 4.09 1.05 7.47
N ILE A 224 4.63 0.52 6.38
CA ILE A 224 5.34 -0.77 6.31
C ILE A 224 6.84 -0.52 6.41
N LYS A 225 7.54 -1.29 7.26
CA LYS A 225 9.00 -1.33 7.26
C LYS A 225 9.47 -2.27 6.15
N ILE A 226 10.26 -1.76 5.24
CA ILE A 226 10.78 -2.49 4.09
C ILE A 226 12.29 -2.55 4.24
N ASP A 227 12.84 -3.75 4.24
CA ASP A 227 14.28 -3.98 4.29
C ASP A 227 14.84 -4.25 2.88
N SER A 228 16.15 -4.02 2.68
CA SER A 228 16.86 -4.22 1.42
C SER A 228 16.72 -5.64 0.86
N ASP A 229 16.45 -6.60 1.72
CA ASP A 229 16.25 -8.02 1.40
C ASP A 229 14.80 -8.40 1.11
N LEU A 230 13.86 -7.47 1.30
CA LEU A 230 12.41 -7.68 1.17
C LEU A 230 11.87 -8.84 2.01
N ASN A 231 12.46 -9.05 3.21
CA ASN A 231 12.11 -10.12 4.15
C ASN A 231 10.99 -9.74 5.11
N PHE A 232 10.79 -8.44 5.36
CA PHE A 232 9.82 -7.88 6.30
C PHE A 232 10.00 -8.34 7.76
N GLU A 233 11.19 -8.82 8.15
CA GLU A 233 11.42 -9.35 9.49
C GLU A 233 11.22 -8.27 10.57
N GLU A 234 11.76 -7.08 10.37
CA GLU A 234 11.56 -5.94 11.28
C GLU A 234 10.11 -5.50 11.35
N HIS A 235 9.41 -5.46 10.20
CA HIS A 235 8.01 -5.10 10.17
C HIS A 235 7.17 -6.07 10.98
N ILE A 236 7.28 -7.36 10.70
CA ILE A 236 6.51 -8.41 11.39
C ILE A 236 6.86 -8.46 12.88
N SER A 237 8.13 -8.30 13.23
CA SER A 237 8.55 -8.23 14.64
C SER A 237 7.94 -7.04 15.36
N SER A 238 7.87 -5.89 14.71
CA SER A 238 7.23 -4.68 15.25
C SER A 238 5.73 -4.85 15.47
N ILE A 239 4.99 -5.38 14.48
CA ILE A 239 3.55 -5.62 14.64
C ILE A 239 3.25 -6.69 15.68
N CYS A 240 4.06 -7.75 15.75
CA CYS A 240 3.96 -8.77 16.80
C CYS A 240 4.19 -8.18 18.20
N LYS A 241 5.17 -7.27 18.37
CA LYS A 241 5.42 -6.56 19.63
C LYS A 241 4.21 -5.72 20.05
N LYS A 242 3.63 -4.97 19.11
CA LYS A 242 2.42 -4.16 19.35
C LYS A 242 1.21 -5.05 19.69
N ALA A 243 1.00 -6.14 18.96
CA ALA A 243 -0.05 -7.10 19.22
C ALA A 243 0.09 -7.75 20.61
N SER A 244 1.31 -8.16 21.00
CA SER A 244 1.61 -8.73 22.31
C SER A 244 1.30 -7.76 23.45
N ALA A 245 1.65 -6.48 23.31
CA ALA A 245 1.32 -5.46 24.32
C ALA A 245 -0.18 -5.30 24.51
N LYS A 246 -0.97 -5.31 23.41
CA LYS A 246 -2.43 -5.24 23.44
C LYS A 246 -3.06 -6.51 24.04
N LEU A 247 -2.46 -7.69 23.77
CA LEU A 247 -2.87 -8.95 24.39
C LEU A 247 -2.66 -8.94 25.90
N ASN A 248 -1.55 -8.39 26.38
CA ASN A 248 -1.31 -8.29 27.82
C ASN A 248 -2.35 -7.38 28.50
N ALA A 249 -2.80 -6.32 27.82
CA ALA A 249 -3.89 -5.48 28.32
C ALA A 249 -5.22 -6.24 28.33
N LEU A 250 -5.56 -6.98 27.26
CA LEU A 250 -6.75 -7.82 27.20
C LEU A 250 -6.75 -8.90 28.29
N ALA A 251 -5.62 -9.57 28.52
CA ALA A 251 -5.49 -10.59 29.57
C ALA A 251 -5.81 -10.06 30.97
N ARG A 252 -5.38 -8.82 31.28
CA ARG A 252 -5.65 -8.19 32.59
C ARG A 252 -7.12 -7.87 32.81
N ILE A 253 -7.85 -7.51 31.77
CA ILE A 253 -9.27 -7.14 31.88
C ILE A 253 -10.23 -8.32 31.60
N SER A 254 -9.73 -9.41 31.01
CA SER A 254 -10.54 -10.56 30.60
C SER A 254 -11.36 -11.19 31.74
N PRO A 255 -10.90 -11.25 33.01
CA PRO A 255 -11.73 -11.79 34.10
C PRO A 255 -12.97 -10.93 34.44
N TYR A 256 -12.96 -9.66 34.05
CA TYR A 256 -14.02 -8.68 34.43
C TYR A 256 -15.02 -8.42 33.31
N ILE A 257 -14.87 -9.04 32.13
CA ILE A 257 -15.71 -8.83 30.95
C ILE A 257 -16.18 -10.16 30.37
N ASP A 258 -17.36 -10.17 29.77
CA ASP A 258 -17.93 -11.33 29.09
C ASP A 258 -17.17 -11.69 27.79
N GLU A 259 -17.42 -12.89 27.27
CA GLU A 259 -16.80 -13.42 26.06
C GLU A 259 -17.05 -12.53 24.84
N GLY A 260 -18.26 -12.02 24.67
CA GLY A 260 -18.62 -11.15 23.54
C GLY A 260 -17.77 -9.87 23.51
N LYS A 261 -17.56 -9.25 24.68
CA LYS A 261 -16.70 -8.07 24.82
C LYS A 261 -15.22 -8.41 24.58
N ARG A 262 -14.73 -9.56 25.09
CA ARG A 262 -13.36 -10.04 24.80
C ARG A 262 -13.15 -10.21 23.32
N ARG A 263 -14.12 -10.82 22.59
CA ARG A 263 -14.09 -11.02 21.14
C ARG A 263 -14.10 -9.67 20.39
N LEU A 264 -14.87 -8.71 20.81
CA LEU A 264 -14.90 -7.38 20.24
C LEU A 264 -13.53 -6.69 20.36
N ILE A 265 -12.91 -6.75 21.55
CA ILE A 265 -11.59 -6.18 21.81
C ILE A 265 -10.51 -6.90 21.01
N MET A 266 -10.56 -8.24 20.92
CA MET A 266 -9.67 -9.03 20.06
C MET A 266 -9.70 -8.53 18.62
N ASN A 267 -10.88 -8.36 18.05
CA ASN A 267 -11.02 -7.89 16.68
C ASN A 267 -10.50 -6.47 16.48
N ALA A 268 -10.82 -5.56 17.41
CA ALA A 268 -10.45 -4.16 17.31
C ALA A 268 -8.93 -3.92 17.54
N PHE A 269 -8.32 -4.64 18.47
CA PHE A 269 -6.96 -4.35 18.92
C PHE A 269 -5.91 -5.35 18.45
N PHE A 270 -6.23 -6.64 18.40
CA PHE A 270 -5.29 -7.66 17.95
C PHE A 270 -5.36 -7.86 16.44
N ASN A 271 -6.53 -8.24 15.91
CA ASN A 271 -6.69 -8.53 14.49
C ASN A 271 -6.35 -7.34 13.59
N SER A 272 -6.65 -6.12 14.04
CA SER A 272 -6.33 -4.88 13.32
C SER A 272 -4.83 -4.70 13.04
N GLN A 273 -3.93 -5.26 13.88
CA GLN A 273 -2.48 -5.15 13.66
C GLN A 273 -2.02 -5.90 12.40
N PHE A 274 -2.73 -6.95 12.02
CA PHE A 274 -2.39 -7.82 10.89
C PHE A 274 -3.21 -7.52 9.63
N ASN A 275 -4.12 -6.54 9.67
CA ASN A 275 -5.00 -6.21 8.55
C ASN A 275 -4.44 -5.11 7.64
N TYR A 276 -3.39 -4.39 8.10
CA TYR A 276 -2.83 -3.30 7.31
C TYR A 276 -1.86 -3.81 6.25
N CYS A 277 -2.19 -3.59 4.98
CA CYS A 277 -1.42 -3.98 3.80
C CYS A 277 -0.85 -5.42 3.87
N PRO A 278 -1.66 -6.43 4.26
CA PRO A 278 -1.15 -7.77 4.53
C PRO A 278 -0.53 -8.45 3.31
N LEU A 279 -0.96 -8.11 2.10
CA LEU A 279 -0.47 -8.74 0.88
C LEU A 279 0.99 -8.37 0.58
N THR A 280 1.48 -7.24 1.09
CA THR A 280 2.87 -6.81 0.85
C THR A 280 3.88 -7.69 1.57
N TRP A 281 3.53 -8.24 2.73
CA TRP A 281 4.43 -9.02 3.61
C TRP A 281 3.97 -10.45 3.89
N MET A 282 2.90 -10.95 3.25
CA MET A 282 2.29 -12.24 3.58
C MET A 282 3.18 -13.46 3.30
N PHE A 283 4.14 -13.36 2.39
CA PHE A 283 5.07 -14.45 2.07
C PHE A 283 6.41 -14.25 2.77
N HIS A 284 6.38 -14.31 4.09
CA HIS A 284 7.53 -14.21 4.99
C HIS A 284 8.09 -15.59 5.38
N SER A 285 9.07 -15.63 6.29
CA SER A 285 9.68 -16.88 6.75
C SER A 285 8.74 -17.68 7.66
N ARG A 286 8.91 -19.00 7.70
CA ARG A 286 8.19 -19.92 8.60
C ARG A 286 8.36 -19.52 10.08
N LYS A 287 9.57 -19.10 10.48
CA LYS A 287 9.85 -18.62 11.84
C LYS A 287 8.90 -17.48 12.24
N LEU A 288 8.71 -16.51 11.34
CA LEU A 288 7.82 -15.37 11.57
C LEU A 288 6.35 -15.78 11.56
N ASN A 289 5.95 -16.68 10.68
CA ASN A 289 4.59 -17.21 10.67
C ASN A 289 4.26 -17.95 11.98
N ASN A 290 5.16 -18.77 12.49
CA ASN A 290 4.98 -19.44 13.79
C ASN A 290 4.86 -18.43 14.94
N LYS A 291 5.60 -17.33 14.89
CA LYS A 291 5.48 -16.23 15.87
C LYS A 291 4.09 -15.58 15.83
N ILE A 292 3.56 -15.33 14.63
CA ILE A 292 2.20 -14.80 14.43
C ILE A 292 1.16 -15.80 14.96
N ASN A 293 1.25 -17.08 14.59
CA ASN A 293 0.31 -18.11 14.99
C ASN A 293 0.27 -18.29 16.52
N ARG A 294 1.43 -18.31 17.20
CA ARG A 294 1.50 -18.38 18.68
C ARG A 294 0.80 -17.17 19.34
N LEU A 295 0.94 -15.97 18.78
CA LEU A 295 0.24 -14.81 19.29
C LEU A 295 -1.27 -14.89 19.04
N HIS A 296 -1.68 -15.40 17.88
CA HIS A 296 -3.09 -15.61 17.54
C HIS A 296 -3.73 -16.66 18.45
N GLU A 297 -3.09 -17.80 18.64
CA GLU A 297 -3.50 -18.84 19.57
C GLU A 297 -3.67 -18.29 20.99
N ARG A 298 -2.65 -17.57 21.52
CA ARG A 298 -2.73 -16.94 22.84
C ARG A 298 -3.90 -15.96 22.92
N CYS A 299 -4.19 -15.21 21.84
CA CYS A 299 -5.31 -14.31 21.79
C CYS A 299 -6.65 -15.03 21.93
N LEU A 300 -6.82 -16.12 21.19
CA LEU A 300 -8.02 -16.95 21.26
C LEU A 300 -8.19 -17.60 22.64
N ARG A 301 -7.11 -18.12 23.25
CA ARG A 301 -7.14 -18.66 24.62
C ARG A 301 -7.65 -17.66 25.63
N ILE A 302 -7.18 -16.43 25.59
CA ILE A 302 -7.65 -15.34 26.46
C ILE A 302 -9.12 -15.02 26.18
N THR A 303 -9.50 -14.96 24.90
CA THR A 303 -10.87 -14.59 24.49
C THR A 303 -11.89 -15.61 24.97
N TYR A 304 -11.61 -16.89 24.79
CA TYR A 304 -12.51 -17.99 25.13
C TYR A 304 -12.28 -18.60 26.51
N ASN A 305 -11.29 -18.08 27.27
CA ASN A 305 -10.86 -18.65 28.56
C ASN A 305 -10.60 -20.16 28.47
N ASP A 306 -9.89 -20.58 27.42
CA ASP A 306 -9.68 -21.96 27.06
C ASP A 306 -8.18 -22.24 26.88
N ASN A 307 -7.61 -23.01 27.82
CA ASN A 307 -6.19 -23.34 27.85
C ASN A 307 -5.90 -24.78 27.36
N LEU A 308 -6.94 -25.56 27.07
CA LEU A 308 -6.81 -26.99 26.76
C LEU A 308 -6.89 -27.27 25.26
N SER A 309 -7.76 -26.56 24.54
CA SER A 309 -7.99 -26.77 23.11
C SER A 309 -6.75 -26.47 22.27
N THR A 310 -6.61 -27.19 21.17
CA THR A 310 -5.59 -26.93 20.14
C THR A 310 -5.86 -25.60 19.43
N PHE A 311 -4.88 -25.08 18.69
CA PHE A 311 -5.07 -23.85 17.90
C PHE A 311 -6.18 -24.00 16.86
N GLU A 312 -6.30 -25.18 16.25
CA GLU A 312 -7.32 -25.48 15.25
C GLU A 312 -8.73 -25.50 15.86
N GLU A 313 -8.91 -26.15 17.02
CA GLU A 313 -10.17 -26.14 17.76
C GLU A 313 -10.57 -24.72 18.18
N LEU A 314 -9.61 -23.90 18.61
CA LEU A 314 -9.86 -22.50 18.94
C LEU A 314 -10.30 -21.66 17.73
N LEU A 315 -9.68 -21.89 16.55
CA LEU A 315 -10.08 -21.24 15.29
C LEU A 315 -11.51 -21.65 14.91
N ASN A 316 -11.86 -22.93 15.04
CA ASN A 316 -13.20 -23.43 14.77
C ASN A 316 -14.24 -22.82 15.74
N LYS A 317 -13.91 -22.72 17.02
CA LYS A 317 -14.75 -22.07 18.05
C LYS A 317 -14.99 -20.59 17.75
N ASP A 318 -13.98 -19.89 17.26
CA ASP A 318 -14.10 -18.48 16.83
C ASP A 318 -14.77 -18.32 15.45
N ASN A 319 -15.00 -19.41 14.73
CA ASN A 319 -15.40 -19.39 13.31
C ASN A 319 -14.47 -18.52 12.47
N SER A 320 -13.18 -18.66 12.71
CA SER A 320 -12.11 -17.89 12.05
C SER A 320 -11.06 -18.82 11.42
N VAL A 321 -10.08 -18.23 10.78
CA VAL A 321 -8.96 -18.94 10.18
C VAL A 321 -7.64 -18.29 10.59
N SER A 322 -6.53 -18.99 10.36
CA SER A 322 -5.19 -18.44 10.59
C SER A 322 -5.00 -17.11 9.83
N ILE A 323 -4.10 -16.27 10.31
CA ILE A 323 -3.79 -14.99 9.66
C ILE A 323 -3.29 -15.23 8.23
N HIS A 324 -2.52 -16.30 8.00
CA HIS A 324 -2.08 -16.67 6.66
C HIS A 324 -3.26 -17.00 5.73
N ASN A 325 -4.20 -17.83 6.14
CA ASN A 325 -5.38 -18.16 5.32
C ASN A 325 -6.28 -16.95 5.08
N ARG A 326 -6.40 -16.06 6.06
CA ARG A 326 -7.09 -14.78 5.88
C ARG A 326 -6.42 -13.92 4.78
N ASN A 327 -5.08 -13.88 4.75
CA ASN A 327 -4.34 -13.17 3.72
C ASN A 327 -4.48 -13.82 2.34
N LEU A 328 -4.53 -15.16 2.26
CA LEU A 328 -4.83 -15.88 1.01
C LEU A 328 -6.22 -15.51 0.46
N ARG A 329 -7.23 -15.42 1.32
CA ARG A 329 -8.57 -14.95 0.93
C ARG A 329 -8.57 -13.49 0.47
N ALA A 330 -7.79 -12.63 1.12
CA ALA A 330 -7.61 -11.24 0.69
C ALA A 330 -6.95 -11.16 -0.70
N LEU A 331 -5.93 -11.98 -0.95
CA LEU A 331 -5.28 -12.09 -2.27
C LEU A 331 -6.28 -12.59 -3.33
N ALA A 332 -7.07 -13.60 -3.02
CA ALA A 332 -8.10 -14.12 -3.91
C ALA A 332 -9.12 -13.05 -4.31
N ILE A 333 -9.51 -12.18 -3.39
CA ILE A 333 -10.42 -11.05 -3.66
C ILE A 333 -9.77 -10.03 -4.62
N GLU A 334 -8.49 -9.70 -4.45
CA GLU A 334 -7.81 -8.78 -5.37
C GLU A 334 -7.63 -9.41 -6.76
N LEU A 335 -7.31 -10.70 -6.84
CA LEU A 335 -7.24 -11.44 -8.10
C LEU A 335 -8.59 -11.49 -8.82
N PHE A 336 -9.69 -11.71 -8.08
CA PHE A 336 -11.05 -11.67 -8.64
C PHE A 336 -11.37 -10.29 -9.23
N LYS A 337 -11.05 -9.22 -8.51
CA LYS A 337 -11.25 -7.85 -9.02
C LYS A 337 -10.43 -7.57 -10.28
N VAL A 338 -9.18 -8.04 -10.35
CA VAL A 338 -8.35 -7.90 -11.56
C VAL A 338 -8.96 -8.71 -12.70
N TYR A 339 -9.34 -9.96 -12.46
CA TYR A 339 -9.93 -10.85 -13.46
C TYR A 339 -11.23 -10.30 -14.06
N THR A 340 -12.10 -9.74 -13.23
CA THR A 340 -13.37 -9.14 -13.65
C THR A 340 -13.26 -7.69 -14.13
N LYS A 341 -12.03 -7.14 -14.21
CA LYS A 341 -11.74 -5.74 -14.58
C LYS A 341 -12.44 -4.72 -13.67
N GLN A 342 -12.73 -5.11 -12.42
CA GLN A 342 -13.27 -4.24 -11.37
C GLN A 342 -12.18 -3.76 -10.39
N GLY A 343 -10.95 -4.22 -10.59
CA GLY A 343 -9.78 -3.82 -9.81
C GLY A 343 -9.03 -2.65 -10.44
N PRO A 344 -8.09 -2.06 -9.70
CA PRO A 344 -7.25 -0.98 -10.22
C PRO A 344 -6.25 -1.52 -11.26
N ASP A 345 -6.04 -0.75 -12.33
CA ASP A 345 -5.14 -1.11 -13.43
C ASP A 345 -3.70 -1.37 -12.99
N ILE A 346 -3.25 -0.68 -11.93
CA ILE A 346 -1.91 -0.87 -11.35
C ILE A 346 -1.62 -2.32 -10.95
N LEU A 347 -2.63 -3.11 -10.60
CA LEU A 347 -2.49 -4.53 -10.27
C LEU A 347 -2.42 -5.44 -11.51
N GLN A 348 -2.82 -4.97 -12.69
CA GLN A 348 -2.66 -5.74 -13.95
C GLN A 348 -1.18 -5.89 -14.33
N ASP A 349 -0.32 -4.95 -13.90
CA ASP A 349 1.14 -5.05 -14.08
C ASP A 349 1.73 -6.22 -13.25
N VAL A 350 1.09 -6.55 -12.13
CA VAL A 350 1.52 -7.63 -11.22
C VAL A 350 0.84 -8.96 -11.61
N PHE A 351 -0.44 -8.91 -11.98
CA PHE A 351 -1.26 -10.06 -12.33
C PHE A 351 -1.80 -9.93 -13.76
N PRO A 352 -0.97 -10.10 -14.80
CA PRO A 352 -1.43 -9.96 -16.17
C PRO A 352 -2.41 -11.07 -16.53
N ILE A 353 -3.56 -10.66 -17.12
CA ILE A 353 -4.60 -11.59 -17.57
C ILE A 353 -4.12 -12.25 -18.86
N ASN A 354 -4.34 -13.54 -18.97
CA ASN A 354 -4.03 -14.29 -20.19
C ASN A 354 -5.11 -14.07 -21.24
N ASN A 355 -4.89 -13.11 -22.12
CA ASN A 355 -5.80 -12.79 -23.23
C ASN A 355 -5.54 -13.66 -24.48
N GLU A 356 -4.39 -14.32 -24.57
CA GLU A 356 -3.97 -15.07 -25.74
C GLU A 356 -4.17 -16.58 -25.55
N ALA A 357 -5.26 -17.13 -26.07
CA ALA A 357 -5.31 -18.57 -26.35
C ALA A 357 -5.33 -18.75 -27.87
N ARG A 358 -4.16 -19.01 -28.45
CA ARG A 358 -4.03 -19.46 -29.85
C ARG A 358 -4.66 -20.85 -30.07
N TYR A 359 -4.93 -21.60 -29.00
CA TYR A 359 -5.53 -22.95 -29.04
C TYR A 359 -6.50 -23.15 -27.88
N ASN A 360 -7.62 -23.85 -28.15
CA ASN A 360 -8.58 -24.26 -27.13
C ASN A 360 -8.05 -25.43 -26.29
N PHE A 361 -7.20 -25.16 -25.29
CA PHE A 361 -6.84 -26.14 -24.29
C PHE A 361 -8.01 -26.38 -23.31
N ARG A 362 -8.17 -27.61 -22.84
CA ARG A 362 -9.23 -28.01 -21.91
C ARG A 362 -9.20 -27.27 -20.57
N LYS A 363 -8.06 -26.66 -20.19
CA LYS A 363 -7.91 -25.76 -19.01
C LYS A 363 -7.06 -24.58 -19.43
N LYS A 364 -7.65 -23.42 -19.55
CA LYS A 364 -6.98 -22.15 -19.82
C LYS A 364 -6.65 -21.47 -18.49
N ALA A 365 -5.36 -21.22 -18.22
CA ALA A 365 -4.96 -20.41 -17.06
C ALA A 365 -5.49 -18.97 -17.26
N HIS A 366 -6.11 -18.39 -16.23
CA HIS A 366 -6.69 -17.07 -16.28
C HIS A 366 -5.63 -15.95 -16.24
N PHE A 367 -4.51 -16.21 -15.55
CA PHE A 367 -3.39 -15.29 -15.41
C PHE A 367 -2.13 -15.84 -16.06
N THR A 368 -1.32 -14.95 -16.61
CA THR A 368 0.00 -15.31 -17.14
C THR A 368 1.00 -15.44 -15.99
N THR A 369 1.76 -16.53 -15.97
CA THR A 369 2.90 -16.72 -15.07
C THR A 369 4.20 -16.44 -15.80
N ARG A 370 5.09 -15.67 -15.20
CA ARG A 370 6.44 -15.41 -15.74
C ARG A 370 7.41 -16.46 -15.21
N ALA A 371 8.45 -16.73 -16.00
CA ALA A 371 9.58 -17.55 -15.55
C ALA A 371 10.28 -16.89 -14.35
N ILE A 372 10.67 -17.71 -13.40
CA ILE A 372 11.38 -17.30 -12.18
C ILE A 372 12.81 -17.85 -12.23
N ARG A 373 13.75 -17.13 -11.62
CA ARG A 373 15.17 -17.55 -11.54
C ARG A 373 15.58 -17.90 -10.11
N THR A 374 14.95 -17.29 -9.11
CA THR A 374 15.32 -17.44 -7.71
C THR A 374 14.15 -17.94 -6.85
N VAL A 375 14.46 -18.72 -5.82
CA VAL A 375 13.45 -19.21 -4.85
C VAL A 375 12.99 -18.06 -3.93
N ARG A 376 13.89 -17.14 -3.58
CA ARG A 376 13.61 -16.09 -2.59
C ARG A 376 12.74 -14.99 -3.17
N TYR A 377 13.06 -14.49 -4.34
CA TYR A 377 12.44 -13.31 -4.94
C TYR A 377 11.43 -13.67 -6.05
N GLY A 378 11.71 -14.75 -6.81
CA GLY A 378 10.82 -15.23 -7.86
C GLY A 378 9.71 -16.13 -7.33
N ASP A 379 10.04 -17.34 -6.79
CA ASP A 379 9.03 -18.30 -6.33
C ASP A 379 8.17 -17.74 -5.17
N ASN A 380 8.76 -16.94 -4.29
CA ASN A 380 8.08 -16.37 -3.12
C ASN A 380 7.49 -14.96 -3.38
N SER A 381 7.03 -14.69 -4.60
CA SER A 381 6.42 -13.42 -5.00
C SER A 381 4.91 -13.54 -5.22
N LEU A 382 4.17 -12.44 -5.06
CA LEU A 382 2.74 -12.39 -5.40
C LEU A 382 2.50 -12.66 -6.89
N ARG A 383 3.37 -12.12 -7.74
CA ARG A 383 3.35 -12.29 -9.19
C ARG A 383 3.36 -13.76 -9.61
N HIS A 384 4.11 -14.60 -8.90
CA HIS A 384 4.22 -16.02 -9.18
C HIS A 384 3.18 -16.86 -8.44
N LEU A 385 2.99 -16.59 -7.14
CA LEU A 385 2.08 -17.37 -6.30
C LEU A 385 0.61 -17.00 -6.51
N GLY A 386 0.30 -15.74 -6.84
CA GLY A 386 -1.06 -15.29 -7.05
C GLY A 386 -1.81 -16.12 -8.11
N PRO A 387 -1.29 -16.25 -9.34
CA PRO A 387 -1.88 -17.11 -10.36
C PRO A 387 -2.06 -18.57 -9.91
N LYS A 388 -1.06 -19.15 -9.23
CA LYS A 388 -1.13 -20.52 -8.72
C LYS A 388 -2.20 -20.71 -7.63
N ILE A 389 -2.35 -19.73 -6.76
CA ILE A 389 -3.39 -19.71 -5.72
C ILE A 389 -4.76 -19.53 -6.36
N TRP A 390 -4.88 -18.67 -7.38
CA TRP A 390 -6.12 -18.50 -8.13
C TRP A 390 -6.63 -19.80 -8.77
N GLU A 391 -5.75 -20.60 -9.36
CA GLU A 391 -6.16 -21.85 -9.98
C GLU A 391 -6.72 -22.88 -8.97
N GLN A 392 -6.39 -22.78 -7.68
CA GLN A 392 -6.94 -23.65 -6.63
C GLN A 392 -8.32 -23.23 -6.13
N ILE A 393 -8.79 -22.05 -6.49
CA ILE A 393 -10.12 -21.59 -6.10
C ILE A 393 -11.15 -22.39 -6.91
N PRO A 394 -12.17 -23.00 -6.28
CA PRO A 394 -13.24 -23.71 -6.95
C PRO A 394 -13.99 -22.85 -7.98
N SER A 395 -14.48 -23.48 -9.06
CA SER A 395 -15.14 -22.77 -10.16
C SER A 395 -16.41 -22.04 -9.71
N ASP A 396 -17.19 -22.66 -8.82
CA ASP A 396 -18.41 -22.09 -8.25
C ASP A 396 -18.17 -20.77 -7.49
N ILE A 397 -16.97 -20.62 -6.89
CA ILE A 397 -16.54 -19.38 -6.25
C ILE A 397 -16.08 -18.37 -7.31
N LYS A 398 -15.31 -18.80 -8.32
CA LYS A 398 -14.82 -17.92 -9.41
C LYS A 398 -15.93 -17.34 -10.27
N GLU A 399 -17.03 -18.07 -10.43
CA GLU A 399 -18.22 -17.68 -11.22
C GLU A 399 -19.15 -16.74 -10.46
N ALA A 400 -18.69 -16.08 -9.39
CA ALA A 400 -19.47 -15.10 -8.66
C ALA A 400 -19.80 -13.89 -9.55
N GLU A 401 -21.05 -13.44 -9.48
CA GLU A 401 -21.57 -12.33 -10.30
C GLU A 401 -21.04 -10.96 -9.87
N SER A 402 -20.60 -10.84 -8.63
CA SER A 402 -20.07 -9.57 -8.07
C SER A 402 -18.97 -9.83 -7.05
N VAL A 403 -18.20 -8.77 -6.75
CA VAL A 403 -17.17 -8.80 -5.70
C VAL A 403 -17.78 -9.13 -4.34
N GLU A 404 -18.99 -8.67 -4.04
CA GLU A 404 -19.71 -8.94 -2.79
C GLU A 404 -20.07 -10.41 -2.67
N VAL A 405 -20.58 -11.02 -3.74
CA VAL A 405 -20.90 -12.46 -3.79
C VAL A 405 -19.61 -13.28 -3.66
N PHE A 406 -18.55 -12.89 -4.38
CA PHE A 406 -17.24 -13.54 -4.26
C PHE A 406 -16.71 -13.48 -2.83
N LYS A 407 -16.74 -12.30 -2.19
CA LYS A 407 -16.33 -12.12 -0.78
C LYS A 407 -17.14 -13.00 0.18
N SER A 408 -18.41 -13.24 -0.10
CA SER A 408 -19.24 -14.12 0.72
C SER A 408 -18.81 -15.59 0.56
N ARG A 409 -18.66 -16.04 -0.68
CA ARG A 409 -18.31 -17.43 -1.00
C ARG A 409 -16.90 -17.81 -0.56
N ILE A 410 -15.91 -16.89 -0.71
CA ILE A 410 -14.51 -17.15 -0.35
C ILE A 410 -14.27 -17.29 1.16
N LYS A 411 -15.23 -16.90 2.01
CA LYS A 411 -15.12 -17.03 3.47
C LYS A 411 -14.99 -18.48 3.96
N SER A 412 -15.55 -19.44 3.26
CA SER A 412 -15.45 -20.87 3.59
C SER A 412 -14.21 -21.53 2.98
N TRP A 413 -13.55 -20.89 1.99
CA TRP A 413 -12.45 -21.50 1.27
C TRP A 413 -11.14 -21.45 2.06
N ILE A 414 -10.47 -22.59 2.09
CA ILE A 414 -9.08 -22.79 2.53
C ILE A 414 -8.44 -23.66 1.44
N PRO A 415 -7.26 -23.29 0.93
CA PRO A 415 -6.59 -24.11 -0.09
C PRO A 415 -6.09 -25.43 0.51
N ASP A 416 -6.42 -26.57 -0.11
CA ASP A 416 -5.95 -27.88 0.31
C ASP A 416 -4.43 -28.02 0.14
N ASN A 417 -3.89 -27.46 -0.94
CA ASN A 417 -2.47 -27.54 -1.32
C ASN A 417 -1.91 -26.17 -1.68
N CYS A 418 -1.82 -25.27 -0.71
CA CYS A 418 -1.25 -23.93 -0.95
C CYS A 418 0.19 -24.04 -1.51
N PRO A 419 0.50 -23.44 -2.68
CA PRO A 419 1.81 -23.55 -3.31
C PRO A 419 2.89 -22.71 -2.62
N CYS A 420 2.55 -21.90 -1.61
CA CYS A 420 3.50 -21.04 -0.94
C CYS A 420 4.48 -21.83 -0.05
N ARG A 421 5.64 -21.24 0.19
CA ARG A 421 6.71 -21.86 0.99
C ARG A 421 6.29 -22.14 2.44
N LEU A 422 5.36 -21.38 3.00
CA LEU A 422 4.86 -21.61 4.36
C LEU A 422 4.08 -22.92 4.48
N CYS A 423 3.30 -23.27 3.46
CA CYS A 423 2.45 -24.46 3.45
C CYS A 423 3.16 -25.70 2.91
N LYS A 424 3.98 -25.58 1.86
CA LYS A 424 4.76 -26.71 1.29
C LYS A 424 5.61 -27.46 2.33
N THR A 425 6.15 -26.76 3.33
CA THR A 425 6.95 -27.37 4.40
C THR A 425 6.11 -28.11 5.44
N TYR A 426 4.79 -27.94 5.46
CA TYR A 426 3.90 -28.69 6.36
C TYR A 426 3.61 -30.08 5.81
N ILE A 427 3.51 -30.24 4.49
CA ILE A 427 3.19 -31.52 3.83
C ILE A 427 4.38 -32.49 3.89
N HIS A 428 5.63 -31.98 3.88
CA HIS A 428 6.82 -32.81 3.94
C HIS A 428 7.14 -33.40 5.34
N ASN A 429 6.56 -32.84 6.41
CA ASN A 429 6.79 -33.36 7.77
C ASN A 429 5.74 -34.39 8.23
N VAL A 430 4.72 -34.70 7.43
CA VAL A 430 3.73 -35.75 7.73
C VAL A 430 4.11 -37.11 7.08
N GLY A 431 5.20 -37.17 6.32
CA GLY A 431 5.65 -38.31 5.55
C GLY A 431 6.84 -39.10 6.12
N PHE A 432 7.13 -39.05 7.43
CA PHE A 432 8.05 -39.98 8.08
C PHE A 432 7.45 -40.41 9.42
N ILE A 433 6.69 -41.43 9.39
CA ILE A 433 6.59 -42.52 10.36
C ILE A 433 7.01 -43.79 9.64
#